data_11e630ae926407caf75c5d2132f49719
#
_entry.id   11e630ae926407caf75c5d2132f49719
#
_cell.length_a   1.000
_cell.length_b   1.000
_cell.length_c   1.000
_cell.angle_alpha   90.00
_cell.angle_beta   90.00
_cell.angle_gamma   90.00
#
_symmetry.space_group_name_H-M   'P 1'
#
loop_
_entity.id
_entity.type
_entity.pdbx_description
1 polymer ?
#
loop_
_entity_poly.entity_id
_entity_poly.type
_entity_poly.pdbx_seq_one_letter_code
_entity_poly.pdbx_strand_id
1 'polypeptide(L)' 'MNNRVRELRREQGWSQADLAERLKVSRQTVNAIETGRCDPGLPLAFRIARLFGCSIESIFVPGQE' A
#
# COMPACT_ATOMS: atom_id res chain seq x y z
N MET A 1 4.32 -9.79 -3.38
CA MET A 1 3.74 -9.98 -2.02
C MET A 1 2.27 -9.57 -2.04
N ASN A 2 1.42 -10.40 -1.48
CA ASN A 2 0.01 -10.05 -1.36
C ASN A 2 -0.19 -8.98 -0.30
N ASN A 3 -1.15 -8.08 -0.55
CA ASN A 3 -1.41 -7.03 0.42
C ASN A 3 -2.85 -6.54 0.28
N ARG A 4 -3.29 -5.76 1.27
CA ARG A 4 -4.63 -5.20 1.33
C ARG A 4 -4.67 -3.72 0.98
N VAL A 5 -3.64 -3.20 0.31
CA VAL A 5 -3.56 -1.77 0.03
C VAL A 5 -4.74 -1.31 -0.82
N ARG A 6 -5.07 -2.05 -1.88
CA ARG A 6 -6.21 -1.68 -2.74
C ARG A 6 -7.50 -1.69 -1.97
N GLU A 7 -7.72 -2.71 -1.14
CA GLU A 7 -8.93 -2.82 -0.34
C GLU A 7 -9.07 -1.63 0.60
N LEU A 8 -7.99 -1.32 1.32
CA LEU A 8 -8.01 -0.23 2.28
C LEU A 8 -8.19 1.12 1.59
N ARG A 9 -7.58 1.28 0.41
CA ARG A 9 -7.75 2.49 -0.39
C ARG A 9 -9.20 2.68 -0.78
N ARG A 10 -9.83 1.60 -1.26
CA ARG A 10 -11.22 1.66 -1.71
C ARG A 10 -12.18 1.94 -0.56
N GLU A 11 -11.88 1.43 0.62
CA GLU A 11 -12.68 1.72 1.80
C GLU A 11 -12.68 3.20 2.13
N GLN A 12 -11.59 3.90 1.81
CA GLN A 12 -11.51 5.35 2.01
C GLN A 12 -12.16 6.14 0.88
N GLY A 13 -12.52 5.49 -0.22
CA GLY A 13 -13.06 6.17 -1.38
C GLY A 13 -11.98 6.85 -2.21
N TRP A 14 -10.73 6.45 -2.09
CA TRP A 14 -9.62 7.09 -2.78
C TRP A 14 -9.31 6.38 -4.10
N SER A 15 -8.90 7.18 -5.11
CA SER A 15 -8.30 6.65 -6.33
C SER A 15 -6.84 6.31 -6.07
N GLN A 16 -6.21 5.62 -7.03
CA GLN A 16 -4.76 5.40 -6.93
C GLN A 16 -4.01 6.72 -6.89
N ALA A 17 -4.46 7.71 -7.66
CA ALA A 17 -3.84 9.03 -7.65
C ALA A 17 -3.97 9.69 -6.29
N ASP A 18 -5.13 9.56 -5.63
CA ASP A 18 -5.32 10.10 -4.29
C ASP A 18 -4.35 9.48 -3.30
N LEU A 19 -4.20 8.17 -3.35
CA LEU A 19 -3.28 7.49 -2.44
C LEU A 19 -1.84 7.88 -2.73
N ALA A 20 -1.47 7.96 -4.02
CA ALA A 20 -0.12 8.36 -4.41
C ALA A 20 0.23 9.73 -3.85
N GLU A 21 -0.72 10.67 -3.93
CA GLU A 21 -0.51 12.02 -3.41
C GLU A 21 -0.28 11.99 -1.90
N ARG A 22 -1.07 11.20 -1.19
CA ARG A 22 -0.94 11.09 0.27
C ARG A 22 0.38 10.46 0.70
N LEU A 23 0.86 9.51 -0.10
CA LEU A 23 2.12 8.83 0.19
C LEU A 23 3.34 9.54 -0.41
N LYS A 24 3.12 10.55 -1.25
CA LYS A 24 4.17 11.30 -1.96
C LYS A 24 5.01 10.39 -2.85
N VAL A 25 4.33 9.52 -3.58
CA VAL A 25 4.94 8.63 -4.58
C VAL A 25 4.15 8.75 -5.87
N SER A 26 4.64 8.13 -6.94
CA SER A 26 3.93 8.14 -8.20
C SER A 26 2.74 7.18 -8.18
N ARG A 27 1.77 7.41 -9.06
CA ARG A 27 0.64 6.51 -9.22
C ARG A 27 1.12 5.14 -9.68
N GLN A 28 2.15 5.08 -10.53
CA GLN A 28 2.71 3.81 -10.96
C GLN A 28 3.24 3.02 -9.78
N THR A 29 3.84 3.68 -8.80
CA THR A 29 4.32 3.01 -7.59
C THR A 29 3.15 2.40 -6.82
N VAL A 30 2.06 3.14 -6.66
CA VAL A 30 0.86 2.61 -5.99
C VAL A 30 0.35 1.38 -6.73
N ASN A 31 0.22 1.48 -8.05
CA ASN A 31 -0.27 0.36 -8.85
C ASN A 31 0.65 -0.86 -8.73
N ALA A 32 1.96 -0.66 -8.77
CA ALA A 32 2.91 -1.76 -8.66
C ALA A 32 2.81 -2.46 -7.31
N ILE A 33 2.60 -1.69 -6.24
CA ILE A 33 2.42 -2.25 -4.91
C ILE A 33 1.11 -3.03 -4.85
N GLU A 34 0.02 -2.45 -5.32
CA GLU A 34 -1.29 -3.10 -5.23
C GLU A 34 -1.35 -4.40 -6.02
N THR A 35 -0.65 -4.47 -7.13
CA THR A 35 -0.64 -5.69 -7.96
C THR A 35 0.39 -6.72 -7.50
N GLY A 36 1.18 -6.39 -6.48
CA GLY A 36 2.20 -7.32 -5.97
C GLY A 36 3.45 -7.39 -6.81
N ARG A 37 3.61 -6.52 -7.81
CA ARG A 37 4.79 -6.50 -8.65
C ARG A 37 6.01 -5.97 -7.93
N CYS A 38 5.78 -5.06 -7.00
CA CYS A 38 6.85 -4.38 -6.29
C CYS A 38 6.46 -4.27 -4.84
N ASP A 39 7.36 -4.65 -3.95
CA ASP A 39 7.12 -4.49 -2.52
C ASP A 39 7.67 -3.13 -2.10
N PRO A 40 6.95 -2.41 -1.22
CA PRO A 40 7.46 -1.12 -0.76
C PRO A 40 8.69 -1.33 0.12
N GLY A 41 9.61 -0.40 0.06
CA GLY A 41 10.69 -0.38 1.03
C GLY A 41 10.12 -0.13 2.43
N LEU A 42 10.91 -0.42 3.44
CA LEU A 42 10.44 -0.34 4.82
C LEU A 42 9.92 1.05 5.20
N PRO A 43 10.59 2.16 4.84
CA PRO A 43 10.05 3.47 5.17
C PRO A 43 8.67 3.71 4.55
N LEU A 44 8.46 3.31 3.31
CA LEU A 44 7.17 3.48 2.65
C LEU A 44 6.12 2.56 3.28
N ALA A 45 6.49 1.33 3.64
CA ALA A 45 5.57 0.42 4.30
C ALA A 45 5.07 1.00 5.62
N PHE A 46 5.95 1.63 6.40
CA PHE A 46 5.53 2.29 7.63
C PHE A 46 4.59 3.47 7.36
N ARG A 47 4.84 4.24 6.30
CA ARG A 47 3.95 5.35 5.95
C ARG A 47 2.57 4.85 5.55
N ILE A 48 2.52 3.76 4.79
CA ILE A 48 1.25 3.13 4.40
C ILE A 48 0.49 2.68 5.65
N ALA A 49 1.19 2.01 6.57
CA ALA A 49 0.57 1.52 7.80
C ALA A 49 0.00 2.66 8.64
N ARG A 50 0.75 3.76 8.78
CA ARG A 50 0.29 4.92 9.53
C ARG A 50 -0.91 5.58 8.88
N LEU A 51 -0.89 5.67 7.54
CA LEU A 51 -1.97 6.32 6.81
C LEU A 51 -3.29 5.58 7.02
N PHE A 52 -3.25 4.26 7.02
CA PHE A 52 -4.46 3.45 7.20
C PHE A 52 -4.73 3.07 8.67
N GLY A 53 -3.84 3.43 9.57
CA GLY A 53 -4.02 3.10 10.99
C GLY A 53 -3.96 1.62 11.28
N CYS A 54 -3.16 0.87 10.52
CA CYS A 54 -3.02 -0.57 10.67
C CYS A 54 -1.55 -0.92 10.88
N SER A 55 -1.30 -2.13 11.37
CA SER A 55 0.07 -2.62 11.44
C SER A 55 0.53 -3.07 10.04
N ILE A 56 1.83 -3.12 9.84
CA ILE A 56 2.38 -3.62 8.57
C ILE A 56 1.88 -5.04 8.32
N GLU A 57 1.88 -5.87 9.34
CA GLU A 57 1.47 -7.28 9.22
C GLU A 57 -0.01 -7.42 8.86
N SER A 58 -0.83 -6.43 9.19
CA SER A 58 -2.25 -6.44 8.82
C SER A 58 -2.45 -6.12 7.35
N ILE A 59 -1.50 -5.43 6.74
CA ILE A 59 -1.63 -4.97 5.36
C ILE A 59 -0.87 -5.88 4.41
N PHE A 60 0.36 -6.25 4.75
CA PHE A 60 1.24 -7.00 3.87
C PHE A 60 1.33 -8.44 4.33
N VAL A 61 1.02 -9.36 3.41
CA VAL A 61 1.02 -10.79 3.71
C VAL A 61 2.29 -11.38 3.11
N PRO A 62 3.19 -11.93 3.95
CA PRO A 62 4.41 -12.55 3.43
C PRO A 62 4.07 -13.67 2.45
N GLY A 63 4.95 -13.90 1.51
CA GLY A 63 4.82 -15.02 0.61
C GLY A 63 4.96 -16.32 1.37
N GLN A 64 4.72 -17.41 0.69
CA GLN A 64 4.91 -18.74 1.28
C GLN A 64 6.40 -19.01 1.44
N GLU A 65 6.80 -19.30 2.63
CA GLU A 65 8.21 -19.57 2.96
C GLU A 65 8.47 -21.07 3.01
#